data_11e4b7c4d7d1e40b821926cf13bb019d
#
_entry.id   11e4b7c4d7d1e40b821926cf13bb019d
#
_cell.length_a   1.000
_cell.length_b   1.000
_cell.length_c   1.000
_cell.angle_alpha   90.00
_cell.angle_beta   90.00
_cell.angle_gamma   90.00
#
_symmetry.space_group_name_H-M   'P 1'
#
loop_
_entity.id
_entity.type
_entity.pdbx_description
1 polymer ?
#
loop_
_entity_poly.entity_id
_entity_poly.type
_entity_poly.pdbx_seq_one_letter_code
_entity_poly.pdbx_strand_id
1 'polypeptide(L)'
;MNSYKNPENENLAKEIASHFSFEHISVSHEVCNLMGFVDRCSTSVMDAYLTPIVSKYVKNLKKFTGDIPIKIMQSNGGLVQADKFRGKDSILSGPAGGVVGATESARLLERRNVVCFDMGGTSTDVAHFSGELEYRSKTEIERFTVVAPAVDVHTVAAGGGSVVSFDGTRFTVGPQSAGSDPGPACYGRGGPLTITDCNLILGFLTPKFFPKYFGKEKNKEINREMSFRAFQEQITG
;
A
#
# COMPACT_ATOMS: atom_id res chain seq x y z
N MET A 1 -14.89 4.67 29.29
CA MET A 1 -13.68 3.82 29.24
C MET A 1 -13.97 2.35 28.95
N ASN A 2 -15.07 1.81 29.44
CA ASN A 2 -15.42 0.38 29.33
C ASN A 2 -16.48 0.08 28.25
N SER A 3 -16.54 0.86 27.19
CA SER A 3 -17.52 0.72 26.10
C SER A 3 -17.48 -0.63 25.38
N TYR A 4 -16.36 -1.35 25.47
CA TYR A 4 -16.25 -2.73 25.00
C TYR A 4 -17.15 -3.71 25.79
N LYS A 5 -17.57 -3.36 27.01
CA LYS A 5 -18.52 -4.13 27.84
C LYS A 5 -19.91 -3.50 27.87
N ASN A 6 -19.97 -2.18 27.99
CA ASN A 6 -21.22 -1.43 28.04
C ASN A 6 -21.12 -0.25 27.03
N PRO A 7 -21.73 -0.38 25.84
CA PRO A 7 -21.68 0.62 24.78
C PRO A 7 -22.71 1.75 24.92
N GLU A 8 -23.60 1.74 25.92
CA GLU A 8 -24.74 2.66 26.02
C GLU A 8 -24.33 4.13 25.92
N ASN A 9 -23.29 4.54 26.67
CA ASN A 9 -22.82 5.92 26.64
C ASN A 9 -22.22 6.32 25.26
N GLU A 10 -21.54 5.40 24.58
CA GLU A 10 -21.05 5.67 23.23
C GLU A 10 -22.19 5.72 22.21
N ASN A 11 -23.21 4.89 22.36
CA ASN A 11 -24.40 4.93 21.51
C ASN A 11 -25.17 6.24 21.70
N LEU A 12 -25.35 6.70 22.94
CA LEU A 12 -25.96 7.99 23.21
C LEU A 12 -25.12 9.14 22.60
N ALA A 13 -23.80 9.10 22.76
CA ALA A 13 -22.94 10.11 22.16
C ALA A 13 -23.01 10.08 20.62
N LYS A 14 -23.09 8.88 19.99
CA LYS A 14 -23.30 8.71 18.56
C LYS A 14 -24.63 9.30 18.09
N GLU A 15 -25.70 9.04 18.85
CA GLU A 15 -27.02 9.59 18.58
C GLU A 15 -27.00 11.12 18.63
N ILE A 16 -26.46 11.72 19.69
CA ILE A 16 -26.31 13.17 19.79
C ILE A 16 -25.48 13.71 18.63
N ALA A 17 -24.33 13.09 18.33
CA ALA A 17 -23.45 13.51 17.24
C ALA A 17 -24.14 13.42 15.86
N SER A 18 -25.08 12.51 15.66
CA SER A 18 -25.83 12.35 14.40
C SER A 18 -26.72 13.55 14.06
N HIS A 19 -27.05 14.40 15.05
CA HIS A 19 -27.78 15.65 14.82
C HIS A 19 -26.89 16.79 14.26
N PHE A 20 -25.58 16.55 14.21
CA PHE A 20 -24.62 17.49 13.63
C PHE A 20 -24.15 16.99 12.25
N SER A 21 -23.65 17.91 11.44
CA SER A 21 -23.25 17.61 10.04
C SER A 21 -21.87 16.92 9.95
N PHE A 22 -21.63 15.86 10.74
CA PHE A 22 -20.45 15.03 10.59
C PHE A 22 -20.60 14.10 9.39
N GLU A 23 -19.60 14.02 8.53
CA GLU A 23 -19.59 13.12 7.38
C GLU A 23 -19.57 11.63 7.79
N HIS A 24 -18.89 11.32 8.90
CA HIS A 24 -18.79 9.98 9.46
C HIS A 24 -18.58 10.02 10.97
N ILE A 25 -19.14 9.04 11.66
CA ILE A 25 -19.00 8.86 13.10
C ILE A 25 -18.56 7.42 13.38
N SER A 26 -17.35 7.26 13.90
CA SER A 26 -16.83 5.98 14.37
C SER A 26 -16.99 5.86 15.89
N VAL A 27 -17.56 4.77 16.35
CA VAL A 27 -17.67 4.45 17.79
C VAL A 27 -16.78 3.26 18.14
N SER A 28 -16.07 3.37 19.24
CA SER A 28 -14.97 2.47 19.53
C SER A 28 -15.36 1.01 19.70
N HIS A 29 -16.54 0.73 20.25
CA HIS A 29 -17.03 -0.65 20.43
C HIS A 29 -17.41 -1.33 19.11
N GLU A 30 -17.80 -0.58 18.07
CA GLU A 30 -18.07 -1.13 16.74
C GLU A 30 -16.79 -1.31 15.92
N VAL A 31 -15.81 -0.41 16.13
CA VAL A 31 -14.56 -0.40 15.37
C VAL A 31 -13.57 -1.43 15.92
N CYS A 32 -13.39 -1.46 17.25
CA CYS A 32 -12.42 -2.29 17.93
C CYS A 32 -12.95 -2.67 19.33
N ASN A 33 -13.70 -3.77 19.42
CA ASN A 33 -14.33 -4.20 20.67
C ASN A 33 -13.35 -4.94 21.60
N LEU A 34 -12.25 -4.27 21.98
CA LEU A 34 -11.20 -4.82 22.82
C LEU A 34 -10.97 -3.96 24.07
N MET A 35 -10.43 -4.58 25.11
CA MET A 35 -9.96 -3.88 26.30
C MET A 35 -8.72 -3.03 25.93
N GLY A 36 -8.58 -1.85 26.55
CA GLY A 36 -7.49 -0.90 26.29
C GLY A 36 -8.03 0.40 25.69
N PHE A 37 -8.01 1.47 26.49
CA PHE A 37 -8.58 2.76 26.08
C PHE A 37 -7.78 3.41 24.94
N VAL A 38 -6.45 3.46 25.08
CA VAL A 38 -5.57 4.14 24.13
C VAL A 38 -5.63 3.49 22.74
N ASP A 39 -5.46 2.18 22.69
CA ASP A 39 -5.49 1.40 21.45
C ASP A 39 -6.83 1.54 20.71
N ARG A 40 -7.95 1.45 21.48
CA ARG A 40 -9.28 1.66 20.89
C ARG A 40 -9.46 3.09 20.36
N CYS A 41 -9.01 4.09 21.13
CA CYS A 41 -9.10 5.49 20.74
C CYS A 41 -8.32 5.72 19.43
N SER A 42 -7.05 5.30 19.35
CA SER A 42 -6.23 5.42 18.17
C SER A 42 -6.86 4.73 16.96
N THR A 43 -7.37 3.51 17.16
CA THR A 43 -8.03 2.75 16.08
C THR A 43 -9.30 3.45 15.59
N SER A 44 -10.10 4.01 16.51
CA SER A 44 -11.33 4.73 16.16
C SER A 44 -11.04 6.05 15.42
N VAL A 45 -9.99 6.76 15.81
CA VAL A 45 -9.54 7.98 15.12
C VAL A 45 -9.11 7.66 13.70
N MET A 46 -8.30 6.61 13.51
CA MET A 46 -7.86 6.17 12.18
C MET A 46 -9.04 5.70 11.32
N ASP A 47 -9.98 4.95 11.89
CA ASP A 47 -11.18 4.53 11.18
C ASP A 47 -12.04 5.74 10.76
N ALA A 48 -12.26 6.69 11.66
CA ALA A 48 -13.02 7.91 11.37
C ALA A 48 -12.37 8.77 10.27
N TYR A 49 -11.06 8.82 10.25
CA TYR A 49 -10.30 9.55 9.23
C TYR A 49 -10.33 8.86 7.86
N LEU A 50 -10.16 7.54 7.81
CA LEU A 50 -10.02 6.79 6.57
C LEU A 50 -11.37 6.39 5.94
N THR A 51 -12.39 6.11 6.76
CA THR A 51 -13.68 5.59 6.26
C THR A 51 -14.37 6.52 5.26
N PRO A 52 -14.40 7.85 5.40
CA PRO A 52 -14.98 8.74 4.38
C PRO A 52 -14.28 8.60 3.03
N ILE A 53 -12.94 8.53 3.03
CA ILE A 53 -12.12 8.41 1.82
C ILE A 53 -12.42 7.08 1.12
N VAL A 54 -12.39 5.99 1.88
CA VAL A 54 -12.70 4.63 1.38
C VAL A 54 -14.13 4.53 0.87
N SER A 55 -15.09 5.09 1.60
CA SER A 55 -16.50 5.11 1.20
C SER A 55 -16.73 5.88 -0.11
N LYS A 56 -16.03 7.00 -0.31
CA LYS A 56 -16.09 7.76 -1.56
C LYS A 56 -15.52 6.94 -2.72
N TYR A 57 -14.41 6.24 -2.50
CA TYR A 57 -13.83 5.33 -3.49
C TYR A 57 -14.80 4.21 -3.86
N VAL A 58 -15.40 3.53 -2.88
CA VAL A 58 -16.39 2.47 -3.07
C VAL A 58 -17.62 2.99 -3.86
N LYS A 59 -18.15 4.16 -3.49
CA LYS A 59 -19.26 4.78 -4.22
C LYS A 59 -18.91 5.05 -5.68
N ASN A 60 -17.68 5.49 -5.96
CA ASN A 60 -17.24 5.71 -7.33
C ASN A 60 -17.11 4.39 -8.11
N LEU A 61 -16.54 3.34 -7.51
CA LEU A 61 -16.50 2.02 -8.14
C LEU A 61 -17.89 1.52 -8.51
N LYS A 62 -18.87 1.63 -7.62
CA LYS A 62 -20.25 1.21 -7.88
C LYS A 62 -20.91 1.94 -9.04
N LYS A 63 -20.55 3.20 -9.31
CA LYS A 63 -21.03 3.93 -10.49
C LYS A 63 -20.58 3.28 -11.81
N PHE A 64 -19.42 2.64 -11.84
CA PHE A 64 -18.91 1.96 -13.03
C PHE A 64 -19.39 0.52 -13.14
N THR A 65 -19.59 -0.17 -12.01
CA THR A 65 -19.95 -1.59 -11.99
C THR A 65 -21.46 -1.83 -11.95
N GLY A 66 -22.26 -0.80 -11.65
CA GLY A 66 -23.71 -0.95 -11.48
C GLY A 66 -24.05 -1.93 -10.34
N ASP A 67 -24.91 -2.89 -10.62
CA ASP A 67 -25.41 -3.88 -9.64
C ASP A 67 -24.46 -5.06 -9.40
N ILE A 68 -23.27 -5.07 -10.02
CA ILE A 68 -22.30 -6.16 -9.81
C ILE A 68 -21.80 -6.12 -8.37
N PRO A 69 -21.89 -7.23 -7.61
CA PRO A 69 -21.39 -7.29 -6.25
C PRO A 69 -19.87 -7.09 -6.19
N ILE A 70 -19.42 -6.11 -5.41
CA ILE A 70 -18.00 -5.83 -5.22
C ILE A 70 -17.57 -6.35 -3.86
N LYS A 71 -16.49 -7.13 -3.84
CA LYS A 71 -15.75 -7.50 -2.62
C LYS A 71 -14.40 -6.81 -2.63
N ILE A 72 -13.97 -6.34 -1.48
CA ILE A 72 -12.70 -5.65 -1.30
C ILE A 72 -11.83 -6.45 -0.33
N MET A 73 -10.53 -6.54 -0.64
CA MET A 73 -9.55 -7.17 0.24
C MET A 73 -9.35 -6.29 1.48
N GLN A 74 -9.34 -6.91 2.63
CA GLN A 74 -8.98 -6.28 3.90
C GLN A 74 -7.49 -6.51 4.22
N SER A 75 -6.96 -5.76 5.17
CA SER A 75 -5.57 -5.92 5.65
C SER A 75 -5.27 -7.33 6.18
N ASN A 76 -6.27 -8.07 6.62
CA ASN A 76 -6.14 -9.46 7.06
C ASN A 76 -6.16 -10.49 5.93
N GLY A 77 -6.21 -10.07 4.67
CA GLY A 77 -6.29 -10.97 3.51
C GLY A 77 -7.69 -11.55 3.24
N GLY A 78 -8.69 -11.20 4.05
CA GLY A 78 -10.07 -11.59 3.83
C GLY A 78 -10.79 -10.66 2.85
N LEU A 79 -11.86 -11.16 2.23
CA LEU A 79 -12.73 -10.38 1.35
C LEU A 79 -14.01 -9.99 2.08
N VAL A 80 -14.36 -8.70 2.03
CA VAL A 80 -15.61 -8.17 2.58
C VAL A 80 -16.43 -7.50 1.49
N GLN A 81 -17.75 -7.47 1.65
CA GLN A 81 -18.64 -6.67 0.79
C GLN A 81 -18.23 -5.19 0.87
N ALA A 82 -18.19 -4.52 -0.27
CA ALA A 82 -17.71 -3.14 -0.36
C ALA A 82 -18.42 -2.18 0.60
N ASP A 83 -19.72 -2.39 0.89
CA ASP A 83 -20.49 -1.56 1.83
C ASP A 83 -20.08 -1.76 3.30
N LYS A 84 -19.40 -2.85 3.61
CA LYS A 84 -18.92 -3.18 4.96
C LYS A 84 -17.42 -2.91 5.14
N PHE A 85 -16.76 -2.41 4.08
CA PHE A 85 -15.33 -2.13 4.12
C PHE A 85 -15.07 -0.87 4.94
N ARG A 86 -14.28 -0.98 6.00
CA ARG A 86 -13.97 0.11 6.94
C ARG A 86 -12.56 0.65 6.73
N GLY A 87 -12.36 1.90 7.12
CA GLY A 87 -11.06 2.56 7.03
C GLY A 87 -9.95 1.83 7.75
N LYS A 88 -10.18 1.33 8.97
CA LYS A 88 -9.18 0.56 9.72
C LYS A 88 -8.70 -0.71 9.01
N ASP A 89 -9.52 -1.31 8.17
CA ASP A 89 -9.22 -2.55 7.45
C ASP A 89 -8.53 -2.30 6.11
N SER A 90 -8.38 -1.03 5.69
CA SER A 90 -7.80 -0.65 4.41
C SER A 90 -6.28 -0.45 4.42
N ILE A 91 -5.68 -0.31 5.60
CA ILE A 91 -4.31 0.19 5.81
C ILE A 91 -3.26 -0.63 5.05
N LEU A 92 -3.34 -1.95 5.12
CA LEU A 92 -2.46 -2.89 4.43
C LEU A 92 -3.19 -3.77 3.41
N SER A 93 -4.36 -3.33 2.91
CA SER A 93 -5.18 -4.14 2.00
C SER A 93 -4.48 -4.43 0.67
N GLY A 94 -3.68 -3.50 0.15
CA GLY A 94 -2.89 -3.69 -1.07
C GLY A 94 -1.83 -4.78 -0.91
N PRO A 95 -0.86 -4.62 0.01
CA PRO A 95 0.12 -5.65 0.33
C PRO A 95 -0.51 -7.00 0.67
N ALA A 96 -1.59 -7.02 1.47
CA ALA A 96 -2.29 -8.26 1.82
C ALA A 96 -2.80 -9.01 0.58
N GLY A 97 -3.32 -8.30 -0.41
CA GLY A 97 -3.75 -8.90 -1.67
C GLY A 97 -2.60 -9.55 -2.44
N GLY A 98 -1.44 -8.91 -2.49
CA GLY A 98 -0.22 -9.46 -3.09
C GLY A 98 0.25 -10.73 -2.39
N VAL A 99 0.30 -10.71 -1.06
CA VAL A 99 0.71 -11.88 -0.26
C VAL A 99 -0.28 -13.04 -0.42
N VAL A 100 -1.59 -12.80 -0.36
CA VAL A 100 -2.61 -13.84 -0.59
C VAL A 100 -2.45 -14.45 -1.98
N GLY A 101 -2.28 -13.62 -3.02
CA GLY A 101 -2.06 -14.12 -4.39
C GLY A 101 -0.79 -14.96 -4.52
N ALA A 102 0.31 -14.53 -3.92
CA ALA A 102 1.58 -15.26 -3.91
C ALA A 102 1.47 -16.59 -3.15
N THR A 103 0.80 -16.60 -1.99
CA THR A 103 0.62 -17.82 -1.18
C THR A 103 -0.29 -18.84 -1.86
N GLU A 104 -1.36 -18.40 -2.50
CA GLU A 104 -2.20 -19.31 -3.29
C GLU A 104 -1.45 -19.89 -4.49
N SER A 105 -0.63 -19.08 -5.16
CA SER A 105 0.26 -19.57 -6.23
C SER A 105 1.27 -20.60 -5.70
N ALA A 106 1.86 -20.36 -4.52
CA ALA A 106 2.76 -21.30 -3.86
C ALA A 106 2.07 -22.63 -3.51
N ARG A 107 0.83 -22.57 -3.00
CA ARG A 107 0.02 -23.77 -2.71
C ARG A 107 -0.26 -24.60 -3.97
N LEU A 108 -0.61 -23.94 -5.07
CA LEU A 108 -0.83 -24.62 -6.35
C LEU A 108 0.44 -25.32 -6.86
N LEU A 109 1.61 -24.78 -6.54
CA LEU A 109 2.92 -25.36 -6.88
C LEU A 109 3.47 -26.29 -5.80
N GLU A 110 2.67 -26.62 -4.78
CA GLU A 110 3.04 -27.46 -3.64
C GLU A 110 4.29 -26.96 -2.88
N ARG A 111 4.50 -25.64 -2.88
CA ARG A 111 5.60 -24.98 -2.16
C ARG A 111 5.13 -24.48 -0.81
N ARG A 112 5.79 -24.90 0.27
CA ARG A 112 5.42 -24.53 1.64
C ARG A 112 6.23 -23.36 2.18
N ASN A 113 7.49 -23.21 1.77
CA ASN A 113 8.38 -22.15 2.23
C ASN A 113 8.69 -21.24 1.07
N VAL A 114 8.08 -20.04 1.08
CA VAL A 114 8.31 -19.01 0.06
C VAL A 114 8.46 -17.65 0.71
N VAL A 115 9.20 -16.79 0.04
CA VAL A 115 9.24 -15.35 0.33
C VAL A 115 8.45 -14.65 -0.76
N CYS A 116 7.42 -13.92 -0.36
CA CYS A 116 6.70 -13.03 -1.25
C CYS A 116 7.46 -11.72 -1.34
N PHE A 117 7.72 -11.25 -2.56
CA PHE A 117 8.48 -10.04 -2.82
C PHE A 117 7.74 -9.21 -3.86
N ASP A 118 7.21 -8.07 -3.44
CA ASP A 118 6.47 -7.14 -4.31
C ASP A 118 7.17 -5.78 -4.32
N MET A 119 7.88 -5.49 -5.40
CA MET A 119 8.59 -4.23 -5.58
C MET A 119 7.78 -3.27 -6.43
N GLY A 120 7.18 -2.29 -5.77
CA GLY A 120 6.50 -1.17 -6.42
C GLY A 120 7.45 -0.06 -6.88
N GLY A 121 6.87 1.11 -7.18
CA GLY A 121 7.65 2.30 -7.56
C GLY A 121 8.37 2.98 -6.40
N THR A 122 7.81 2.94 -5.19
CA THR A 122 8.29 3.67 -4.00
C THR A 122 8.71 2.79 -2.85
N SER A 123 8.17 1.57 -2.76
CA SER A 123 8.43 0.62 -1.68
C SER A 123 8.49 -0.80 -2.20
N THR A 124 9.03 -1.66 -1.37
CA THR A 124 9.05 -3.11 -1.58
C THR A 124 8.42 -3.78 -0.36
N ASP A 125 7.40 -4.58 -0.62
CA ASP A 125 6.71 -5.36 0.38
C ASP A 125 7.24 -6.79 0.38
N VAL A 126 7.63 -7.28 1.56
CA VAL A 126 8.17 -8.62 1.76
C VAL A 126 7.35 -9.33 2.82
N ALA A 127 6.92 -10.56 2.52
CA ALA A 127 6.25 -11.41 3.47
C ALA A 127 6.78 -12.85 3.39
N HIS A 128 6.75 -13.54 4.50
CA HIS A 128 7.11 -14.94 4.59
C HIS A 128 5.85 -15.82 4.62
N PHE A 129 5.93 -16.97 3.97
CA PHE A 129 4.89 -17.99 4.00
C PHE A 129 5.54 -19.36 4.26
N SER A 130 5.11 -20.01 5.34
CA SER A 130 5.60 -21.32 5.79
C SER A 130 4.49 -22.39 5.86
N GLY A 131 3.53 -22.30 4.92
CA GLY A 131 2.33 -23.14 4.90
C GLY A 131 1.10 -22.45 5.43
N GLU A 132 1.27 -21.43 6.29
CA GLU A 132 0.22 -20.57 6.83
C GLU A 132 0.62 -19.11 6.70
N LEU A 133 -0.38 -18.23 6.60
CA LEU A 133 -0.17 -16.79 6.61
C LEU A 133 0.17 -16.33 8.02
N GLU A 134 1.17 -15.49 8.14
CA GLU A 134 1.54 -14.84 9.39
C GLU A 134 0.70 -13.56 9.59
N TYR A 135 0.27 -13.31 10.82
CA TYR A 135 -0.59 -12.18 11.15
C TYR A 135 -0.02 -11.37 12.29
N ARG A 136 -0.21 -10.06 12.18
CA ARG A 136 -0.04 -9.13 13.31
C ARG A 136 -1.40 -8.63 13.78
N SER A 137 -1.56 -8.47 15.09
CA SER A 137 -2.79 -7.94 15.70
C SER A 137 -2.83 -6.42 15.76
N LYS A 138 -1.67 -5.78 15.65
CA LYS A 138 -1.47 -4.33 15.73
C LYS A 138 -0.57 -3.85 14.61
N THR A 139 -0.91 -2.71 14.04
CA THR A 139 -0.07 -2.01 13.05
C THR A 139 0.25 -0.62 13.59
N GLU A 140 1.53 -0.28 13.62
CA GLU A 140 1.99 1.07 13.98
C GLU A 140 2.12 1.93 12.73
N ILE A 141 1.51 3.12 12.76
CA ILE A 141 1.57 4.11 11.70
C ILE A 141 1.99 5.42 12.36
N GLU A 142 3.25 5.80 12.16
CA GLU A 142 3.86 6.91 12.88
C GLU A 142 3.69 6.77 14.40
N ARG A 143 2.82 7.58 15.02
CA ARG A 143 2.53 7.56 16.46
C ARG A 143 1.19 6.90 16.83
N PHE A 144 0.49 6.36 15.84
CA PHE A 144 -0.81 5.71 16.06
C PHE A 144 -0.67 4.20 16.02
N THR A 145 -1.27 3.53 16.99
CA THR A 145 -1.43 2.07 16.99
C THR A 145 -2.84 1.74 16.52
N VAL A 146 -2.96 1.01 15.42
CA VAL A 146 -4.22 0.49 14.92
C VAL A 146 -4.35 -0.97 15.29
N VAL A 147 -5.38 -1.31 16.05
CA VAL A 147 -5.69 -2.68 16.44
C VAL A 147 -6.67 -3.27 15.44
N ALA A 148 -6.12 -3.85 14.41
CA ALA A 148 -6.84 -4.61 13.40
C ALA A 148 -5.94 -5.76 12.93
N PRO A 149 -6.47 -6.99 12.78
CA PRO A 149 -5.69 -8.07 12.22
C PRO A 149 -5.20 -7.70 10.81
N ALA A 150 -3.92 -7.89 10.56
CA ALA A 150 -3.31 -7.65 9.26
C ALA A 150 -2.33 -8.79 8.93
N VAL A 151 -2.18 -9.11 7.67
CA VAL A 151 -1.09 -9.99 7.21
C VAL A 151 0.24 -9.37 7.60
N ASP A 152 1.18 -10.18 8.08
CA ASP A 152 2.49 -9.69 8.46
C ASP A 152 3.34 -9.39 7.23
N VAL A 153 3.46 -8.10 6.91
CA VAL A 153 4.23 -7.60 5.76
C VAL A 153 5.29 -6.64 6.26
N HIS A 154 6.51 -6.85 5.82
CA HIS A 154 7.62 -5.94 6.06
C HIS A 154 7.81 -5.04 4.85
N THR A 155 7.64 -3.74 5.02
CA THR A 155 7.78 -2.76 3.94
C THR A 155 9.14 -2.05 4.06
N VAL A 156 9.89 -2.08 2.97
CA VAL A 156 11.14 -1.33 2.81
C VAL A 156 10.88 -0.13 1.92
N ALA A 157 11.29 1.06 2.35
CA ALA A 157 11.16 2.30 1.57
C ALA A 157 12.20 2.36 0.44
N ALA A 158 12.24 1.34 -0.41
CA ALA A 158 13.05 1.25 -1.60
C ALA A 158 12.25 0.57 -2.71
N GLY A 159 12.06 1.24 -3.81
CA GLY A 159 11.30 0.77 -4.97
C GLY A 159 11.97 1.15 -6.28
N GLY A 160 11.34 0.82 -7.39
CA GLY A 160 11.86 1.09 -8.73
C GLY A 160 12.17 2.56 -9.01
N GLY A 161 11.41 3.48 -8.40
CA GLY A 161 11.62 4.93 -8.51
C GLY A 161 12.61 5.51 -7.51
N SER A 162 13.20 4.70 -6.62
CA SER A 162 14.20 5.19 -5.67
C SER A 162 15.43 5.71 -6.41
N VAL A 163 15.83 6.93 -6.05
CA VAL A 163 16.95 7.62 -6.70
C VAL A 163 18.27 6.95 -6.32
N VAL A 164 19.11 6.71 -7.32
CA VAL A 164 20.44 6.17 -7.15
C VAL A 164 21.45 7.30 -7.29
N SER A 165 22.34 7.46 -6.32
CA SER A 165 23.39 8.45 -6.30
C SER A 165 24.74 7.81 -6.00
N PHE A 166 25.81 8.38 -6.55
CA PHE A 166 27.20 7.97 -6.31
C PHE A 166 27.94 9.07 -5.57
N ASP A 167 28.58 8.77 -4.45
CA ASP A 167 29.32 9.76 -3.62
C ASP A 167 30.83 9.79 -3.91
N GLY A 168 31.27 9.17 -5.01
CA GLY A 168 32.67 9.01 -5.38
C GLY A 168 33.30 7.70 -4.85
N THR A 169 32.64 6.99 -3.94
CA THR A 169 33.14 5.75 -3.32
C THR A 169 32.12 4.62 -3.43
N ARG A 170 30.83 4.92 -3.22
CA ARG A 170 29.75 3.93 -3.21
C ARG A 170 28.46 4.48 -3.80
N PHE A 171 27.63 3.59 -4.27
CA PHE A 171 26.26 3.91 -4.64
C PHE A 171 25.36 3.90 -3.39
N THR A 172 24.44 4.87 -3.33
CA THR A 172 23.37 4.95 -2.34
C THR A 172 22.03 4.93 -3.04
N VAL A 173 21.00 4.38 -2.38
CA VAL A 173 19.63 4.24 -2.92
C VAL A 173 18.67 4.91 -1.97
N GLY A 174 17.90 5.87 -2.48
CA GLY A 174 16.94 6.62 -1.68
C GLY A 174 17.59 7.50 -0.60
N PRO A 175 16.78 7.99 0.35
CA PRO A 175 15.33 7.78 0.52
C PRO A 175 14.44 8.50 -0.52
N GLN A 176 15.03 9.35 -1.36
CA GLN A 176 14.30 10.10 -2.39
C GLN A 176 13.76 9.15 -3.47
N SER A 177 12.55 9.44 -3.96
CA SER A 177 11.93 8.77 -5.07
C SER A 177 11.64 9.76 -6.20
N ALA A 178 11.90 9.35 -7.45
CA ALA A 178 11.54 10.11 -8.63
C ALA A 178 10.02 10.13 -8.89
N GLY A 179 9.26 9.33 -8.15
CA GLY A 179 7.82 9.19 -8.35
C GLY A 179 7.46 8.68 -9.75
N SER A 180 6.28 9.03 -10.20
CA SER A 180 5.81 8.74 -11.57
C SER A 180 6.08 9.89 -12.55
N ASP A 181 6.29 11.10 -12.05
CA ASP A 181 6.58 12.31 -12.81
C ASP A 181 7.60 13.18 -12.03
N PRO A 182 8.79 13.44 -12.58
CA PRO A 182 9.31 13.03 -13.89
C PRO A 182 9.53 11.51 -14.05
N GLY A 183 9.64 10.75 -12.96
CA GLY A 183 9.93 9.33 -12.95
C GLY A 183 11.39 9.00 -13.25
N PRO A 184 11.74 7.73 -13.46
CA PRO A 184 13.05 7.26 -13.91
C PRO A 184 13.58 7.97 -15.14
N ALA A 185 14.91 8.05 -15.30
CA ALA A 185 15.55 8.65 -16.49
C ALA A 185 15.05 8.02 -17.79
N CYS A 186 14.84 6.69 -17.81
CA CYS A 186 14.34 5.96 -18.98
C CYS A 186 12.93 6.38 -19.42
N TYR A 187 12.17 7.08 -18.59
CA TYR A 187 10.85 7.60 -18.97
C TYR A 187 10.92 8.79 -19.93
N GLY A 188 12.10 9.38 -20.11
CA GLY A 188 12.33 10.45 -21.08
C GLY A 188 11.68 11.79 -20.73
N ARG A 189 11.47 12.05 -19.42
CA ARG A 189 10.88 13.29 -18.90
C ARG A 189 11.87 14.14 -18.09
N GLY A 190 13.18 13.79 -18.12
CA GLY A 190 14.23 14.49 -17.37
C GLY A 190 14.34 14.05 -15.91
N GLY A 191 13.94 12.83 -15.61
CA GLY A 191 14.10 12.25 -14.28
C GLY A 191 15.53 11.81 -13.97
N PRO A 192 15.83 11.59 -12.66
CA PRO A 192 17.15 11.14 -12.20
C PRO A 192 17.37 9.64 -12.48
N LEU A 193 18.61 9.20 -12.25
CA LEU A 193 18.94 7.77 -12.20
C LEU A 193 18.17 7.09 -11.05
N THR A 194 17.54 5.96 -11.34
CA THR A 194 16.76 5.17 -10.37
C THR A 194 17.08 3.69 -10.46
N ILE A 195 16.53 2.90 -9.52
CA ILE A 195 16.60 1.43 -9.56
C ILE A 195 15.98 0.87 -10.86
N THR A 196 14.90 1.47 -11.38
CA THR A 196 14.32 1.08 -12.66
C THR A 196 15.33 1.21 -13.80
N ASP A 197 16.10 2.29 -13.82
CA ASP A 197 17.15 2.51 -14.81
C ASP A 197 18.27 1.46 -14.69
N CYS A 198 18.70 1.16 -13.46
CA CYS A 198 19.69 0.12 -13.21
C CYS A 198 19.19 -1.25 -13.70
N ASN A 199 17.94 -1.61 -13.39
CA ASN A 199 17.36 -2.86 -13.85
C ASN A 199 17.24 -2.94 -15.38
N LEU A 200 16.97 -1.80 -16.03
CA LEU A 200 16.94 -1.71 -17.49
C LEU A 200 18.33 -1.85 -18.11
N ILE A 201 19.35 -1.24 -17.49
CA ILE A 201 20.76 -1.37 -17.93
C ILE A 201 21.22 -2.82 -17.81
N LEU A 202 20.93 -3.46 -16.68
CA LEU A 202 21.30 -4.85 -16.39
C LEU A 202 20.50 -5.89 -17.18
N GLY A 203 19.41 -5.47 -17.86
CA GLY A 203 18.57 -6.35 -18.66
C GLY A 203 17.52 -7.13 -17.87
N PHE A 204 17.31 -6.82 -16.59
CA PHE A 204 16.21 -7.40 -15.79
C PHE A 204 14.86 -6.89 -16.25
N LEU A 205 14.81 -5.67 -16.82
CA LEU A 205 13.63 -5.13 -17.48
C LEU A 205 13.79 -5.19 -19.00
N THR A 206 12.77 -5.71 -19.66
CA THR A 206 12.73 -5.82 -21.13
C THR A 206 11.76 -4.78 -21.69
N PRO A 207 12.24 -3.76 -22.46
CA PRO A 207 11.39 -2.69 -23.01
C PRO A 207 10.18 -3.21 -23.79
N LYS A 208 10.35 -4.31 -24.52
CA LYS A 208 9.30 -4.93 -25.34
C LYS A 208 8.01 -5.24 -24.58
N PHE A 209 8.12 -5.54 -23.28
CA PHE A 209 6.98 -5.92 -22.43
C PHE A 209 6.45 -4.75 -21.59
N PHE A 210 7.10 -3.59 -21.67
CA PHE A 210 6.62 -2.40 -20.99
C PHE A 210 5.55 -1.67 -21.83
N PRO A 211 4.58 -1.00 -21.16
CA PRO A 211 3.61 -0.16 -21.85
C PRO A 211 4.31 0.98 -22.60
N LYS A 212 3.71 1.44 -23.71
CA LYS A 212 4.24 2.55 -24.51
C LYS A 212 3.62 3.89 -24.09
N TYR A 213 3.75 4.27 -22.81
CA TYR A 213 3.16 5.49 -22.26
C TYR A 213 4.20 6.49 -21.75
N PHE A 214 5.45 6.36 -22.20
CA PHE A 214 6.56 7.18 -21.72
C PHE A 214 6.89 8.32 -22.69
N GLY A 215 7.88 9.16 -22.32
CA GLY A 215 8.18 10.38 -23.02
C GLY A 215 7.24 11.54 -22.67
N LYS A 216 7.55 12.73 -23.15
CA LYS A 216 6.75 13.95 -22.90
C LYS A 216 5.31 13.82 -23.41
N GLU A 217 5.13 13.17 -24.55
CA GLU A 217 3.82 12.97 -25.20
C GLU A 217 3.11 11.68 -24.77
N LYS A 218 3.68 10.92 -23.82
CA LYS A 218 3.14 9.66 -23.31
C LYS A 218 2.82 8.62 -24.39
N ASN A 219 3.64 8.53 -25.42
CA ASN A 219 3.47 7.63 -26.57
C ASN A 219 4.74 6.85 -26.95
N LYS A 220 5.78 6.90 -26.09
CA LYS A 220 7.08 6.25 -26.36
C LYS A 220 7.32 5.06 -25.43
N GLU A 221 8.23 4.18 -25.85
CA GLU A 221 8.80 3.12 -25.01
C GLU A 221 9.80 3.71 -23.99
N ILE A 222 10.12 2.93 -22.95
CA ILE A 222 11.23 3.25 -22.05
C ILE A 222 12.54 3.26 -22.84
N ASN A 223 13.42 4.20 -22.52
CA ASN A 223 14.65 4.44 -23.27
C ASN A 223 15.90 4.05 -22.48
N ARG A 224 16.53 2.93 -22.88
CA ARG A 224 17.73 2.39 -22.24
C ARG A 224 18.94 3.34 -22.36
N GLU A 225 19.06 4.09 -23.45
CA GLU A 225 20.18 5.02 -23.63
C GLU A 225 20.12 6.18 -22.64
N MET A 226 18.92 6.63 -22.27
CA MET A 226 18.75 7.66 -21.22
C MET A 226 19.19 7.14 -19.86
N SER A 227 18.92 5.88 -19.54
CA SER A 227 19.43 5.25 -18.33
C SER A 227 20.97 5.20 -18.32
N PHE A 228 21.59 4.83 -19.43
CA PHE A 228 23.05 4.81 -19.54
C PHE A 228 23.66 6.20 -19.37
N ARG A 229 23.07 7.23 -19.97
CA ARG A 229 23.55 8.61 -19.82
C ARG A 229 23.44 9.05 -18.37
N ALA A 230 22.29 8.86 -17.73
CA ALA A 230 22.09 9.21 -16.32
C ALA A 230 23.07 8.46 -15.40
N PHE A 231 23.39 7.20 -15.71
CA PHE A 231 24.38 6.42 -14.99
C PHE A 231 25.81 6.97 -15.16
N GLN A 232 26.19 7.32 -16.39
CA GLN A 232 27.50 7.93 -16.67
C GLN A 232 27.68 9.28 -15.98
N GLU A 233 26.66 10.13 -15.99
CA GLU A 233 26.66 11.44 -15.32
C GLU A 233 26.89 11.29 -13.82
N GLN A 234 26.36 10.22 -13.19
CA GLN A 234 26.59 9.96 -11.76
C GLN A 234 28.04 9.55 -11.43
N ILE A 235 28.75 8.95 -12.36
CA ILE A 235 30.13 8.45 -12.12
C ILE A 235 31.17 9.51 -12.51
N THR A 236 30.87 10.36 -13.49
CA THR A 236 31.84 11.33 -14.04
C THR A 236 31.71 12.74 -13.45
N GLY A 237 30.61 13.04 -12.74
CA GLY A 237 30.37 14.32 -12.05
C GLY A 237 30.85 14.29 -10.65
#